data_a6ffd6275864cfb334149d5d5e2979c7
#
_entry.id   a6ffd6275864cfb334149d5d5e2979c7
#
_cell.length_a   1.000
_cell.length_b   1.000
_cell.length_c   1.000
_cell.angle_alpha   90.00
_cell.angle_beta   90.00
_cell.angle_gamma   90.00
#
_symmetry.space_group_name_H-M   'P 1'
#
loop_
_entity.id
_entity.type
_entity.pdbx_description
1 polymer ?
#
loop_
_entity_poly.entity_id
_entity_poly.type
_entity_poly.pdbx_seq_one_letter_code
_entity_poly.pdbx_strand_id
1 'polypeptide(L)'
;MLKTFDKKLRAVRVRCSINVLIKYAGRVLAVAGGAALLVVLAEKLLALSIVSKHVVWVFWMLVAVSTIVLWILRRPSRMQASLLLDDRLKFRERFSTTLALAGSDDPFAIAACTEAYKRAERISPASHFPIKPSRSLAYASSIWVLVVGIVLFMPQKDLLGFLKNQKQQEQQVKQVKEAVADVNEVAKSVKLAVN
;
A
#
# COMPACT_ATOMS: atom_id res chain seq x y z
N MET A 1 38.28 -10.56 -1.97
CA MET A 1 38.01 -9.14 -2.28
C MET A 1 36.73 -8.97 -3.10
N LEU A 2 36.55 -9.60 -4.24
CA LEU A 2 35.33 -9.49 -5.07
C LEU A 2 34.04 -9.82 -4.27
N LYS A 3 34.01 -10.95 -3.52
CA LYS A 3 32.85 -11.34 -2.69
C LYS A 3 32.48 -10.28 -1.64
N THR A 4 33.48 -9.61 -1.07
CA THR A 4 33.25 -8.54 -0.07
C THR A 4 32.66 -7.29 -0.72
N PHE A 5 33.14 -6.92 -1.89
CA PHE A 5 32.62 -5.82 -2.69
C PHE A 5 31.14 -6.06 -3.07
N ASP A 6 30.82 -7.24 -3.63
CA ASP A 6 29.45 -7.61 -3.99
C ASP A 6 28.53 -7.62 -2.78
N LYS A 7 28.99 -8.12 -1.63
CA LYS A 7 28.22 -8.10 -0.38
C LYS A 7 27.91 -6.68 0.07
N LYS A 8 28.89 -5.75 0.00
CA LYS A 8 28.70 -4.35 0.38
C LYS A 8 27.77 -3.64 -0.60
N LEU A 9 27.96 -3.82 -1.91
CA LEU A 9 27.08 -3.27 -2.93
C LEU A 9 25.64 -3.78 -2.80
N ARG A 10 25.46 -5.06 -2.53
CA ARG A 10 24.14 -5.65 -2.24
C ARG A 10 23.50 -5.02 -1.01
N ALA A 11 24.26 -4.82 0.07
CA ALA A 11 23.77 -4.19 1.28
C ALA A 11 23.29 -2.74 1.03
N VAL A 12 24.04 -1.96 0.23
CA VAL A 12 23.63 -0.61 -0.19
C VAL A 12 22.35 -0.66 -1.01
N ARG A 13 22.29 -1.56 -2.02
CA ARG A 13 21.11 -1.74 -2.87
C ARG A 13 19.86 -2.08 -2.06
N VAL A 14 19.98 -3.01 -1.10
CA VAL A 14 18.86 -3.39 -0.24
C VAL A 14 18.38 -2.21 0.60
N ARG A 15 19.28 -1.44 1.22
CA ARG A 15 18.93 -0.26 2.01
C ARG A 15 18.26 0.83 1.18
N CYS A 16 18.79 1.10 -0.02
CA CYS A 16 18.16 2.03 -0.96
C CYS A 16 16.78 1.51 -1.39
N SER A 17 16.64 0.22 -1.68
CA SER A 17 15.37 -0.40 -2.04
C SER A 17 14.33 -0.30 -0.92
N ILE A 18 14.73 -0.48 0.36
CA ILE A 18 13.85 -0.31 1.51
C ILE A 18 13.41 1.16 1.64
N ASN A 19 14.31 2.13 1.46
CA ASN A 19 13.94 3.55 1.48
C ASN A 19 12.96 3.91 0.35
N VAL A 20 13.13 3.31 -0.83
CA VAL A 20 12.20 3.45 -1.96
C VAL A 20 10.85 2.84 -1.60
N LEU A 21 10.81 1.64 -1.01
CA LEU A 21 9.59 0.99 -0.54
C LEU A 21 8.84 1.87 0.47
N ILE A 22 9.51 2.35 1.51
CA ILE A 22 8.92 3.23 2.54
C ILE A 22 8.32 4.49 1.90
N LYS A 23 9.03 5.09 0.95
CA LYS A 23 8.58 6.30 0.26
C LYS A 23 7.31 6.05 -0.57
N TYR A 24 7.28 4.98 -1.36
CA TYR A 24 6.13 4.67 -2.20
C TYR A 24 4.96 4.07 -1.42
N ALA A 25 5.22 3.24 -0.41
CA ALA A 25 4.20 2.77 0.52
C ALA A 25 3.48 3.94 1.21
N GLY A 26 4.24 4.93 1.70
CA GLY A 26 3.65 6.14 2.28
C GLY A 26 2.78 6.93 1.30
N ARG A 27 3.18 7.02 0.01
CA ARG A 27 2.37 7.71 -1.02
C ARG A 27 1.09 6.94 -1.35
N VAL A 28 1.20 5.63 -1.56
CA VAL A 28 0.03 4.77 -1.85
C VAL A 28 -0.94 4.80 -0.68
N LEU A 29 -0.44 4.69 0.57
CA LEU A 29 -1.27 4.78 1.77
C LEU A 29 -1.93 6.16 1.93
N ALA A 30 -1.26 7.25 1.56
CA ALA A 30 -1.85 8.60 1.60
C ALA A 30 -3.00 8.73 0.59
N VAL A 31 -2.80 8.26 -0.65
CA VAL A 31 -3.85 8.26 -1.68
C VAL A 31 -5.01 7.35 -1.29
N ALA A 32 -4.70 6.15 -0.81
CA ALA A 32 -5.70 5.20 -0.32
C ALA A 32 -6.50 5.76 0.87
N GLY A 33 -5.81 6.42 1.82
CA GLY A 33 -6.44 7.09 2.95
C GLY A 33 -7.36 8.23 2.52
N GLY A 34 -6.95 9.03 1.51
CA GLY A 34 -7.79 10.06 0.93
C GLY A 34 -9.06 9.49 0.27
N ALA A 35 -8.92 8.42 -0.51
CA ALA A 35 -10.06 7.72 -1.11
C ALA A 35 -10.99 7.12 -0.04
N ALA A 36 -10.42 6.46 0.97
CA ALA A 36 -11.18 5.92 2.10
C ALA A 36 -11.94 7.03 2.87
N LEU A 37 -11.29 8.17 3.07
CA LEU A 37 -11.91 9.33 3.72
C LEU A 37 -13.14 9.81 2.96
N LEU A 38 -13.05 9.94 1.63
CA LEU A 38 -14.17 10.33 0.78
C LEU A 38 -15.32 9.32 0.85
N VAL A 39 -15.01 8.02 0.80
CA VAL A 39 -16.02 6.95 0.90
C VAL A 39 -16.70 6.97 2.26
N VAL A 40 -15.94 7.05 3.35
CA VAL A 40 -16.48 7.11 4.72
C VAL A 40 -17.33 8.36 4.91
N LEU A 41 -16.91 9.50 4.38
CA LEU A 41 -17.67 10.72 4.45
C LEU A 41 -19.00 10.61 3.69
N ALA A 42 -18.95 10.06 2.46
CA ALA A 42 -20.16 9.79 1.67
C ALA A 42 -21.10 8.83 2.39
N GLU A 43 -20.58 7.73 2.97
CA GLU A 43 -21.36 6.76 3.74
C GLU A 43 -22.05 7.41 4.95
N LYS A 44 -21.32 8.27 5.69
CA LYS A 44 -21.86 8.94 6.88
C LYS A 44 -22.88 10.04 6.55
N LEU A 45 -22.70 10.76 5.43
CA LEU A 45 -23.58 11.85 5.01
C LEU A 45 -24.83 11.34 4.28
N LEU A 46 -24.66 10.31 3.44
CA LEU A 46 -25.74 9.76 2.60
C LEU A 46 -26.43 8.54 3.24
N ALA A 47 -25.93 8.08 4.40
CA ALA A 47 -26.40 6.88 5.10
C ALA A 47 -26.43 5.62 4.20
N LEU A 48 -25.51 5.55 3.23
CA LEU A 48 -25.38 4.40 2.34
C LEU A 48 -24.49 3.35 3.01
N SER A 49 -24.89 2.09 3.00
CA SER A 49 -24.08 0.96 3.47
C SER A 49 -23.21 0.41 2.34
N ILE A 50 -22.21 1.21 1.88
CA ILE A 50 -21.34 0.84 0.77
C ILE A 50 -20.23 -0.12 1.22
N VAL A 51 -19.79 0.01 2.47
CA VAL A 51 -18.61 -0.72 2.97
C VAL A 51 -19.01 -2.12 3.43
N SER A 52 -18.97 -3.09 2.51
CA SER A 52 -19.06 -4.51 2.83
C SER A 52 -17.69 -5.11 3.16
N LYS A 53 -17.64 -6.24 3.86
CA LYS A 53 -16.37 -6.94 4.16
C LYS A 53 -15.56 -7.24 2.91
N HIS A 54 -16.21 -7.60 1.80
CA HIS A 54 -15.56 -7.89 0.52
C HIS A 54 -14.90 -6.65 -0.08
N VAL A 55 -15.56 -5.49 -0.04
CA VAL A 55 -15.00 -4.21 -0.54
C VAL A 55 -13.74 -3.83 0.24
N VAL A 56 -13.75 -3.99 1.56
CA VAL A 56 -12.56 -3.73 2.41
C VAL A 56 -11.40 -4.66 2.03
N TRP A 57 -11.65 -5.95 1.83
CA TRP A 57 -10.61 -6.90 1.42
C TRP A 57 -10.01 -6.56 0.06
N VAL A 58 -10.86 -6.29 -0.94
CA VAL A 58 -10.43 -5.90 -2.30
C VAL A 58 -9.61 -4.60 -2.25
N PHE A 59 -10.04 -3.62 -1.47
CA PHE A 59 -9.33 -2.36 -1.28
C PHE A 59 -7.91 -2.58 -0.72
N TRP A 60 -7.76 -3.35 0.36
CA TRP A 60 -6.45 -3.63 0.95
C TRP A 60 -5.56 -4.45 0.01
N MET A 61 -6.12 -5.40 -0.73
CA MET A 61 -5.41 -6.15 -1.74
C MET A 61 -4.87 -5.23 -2.84
N LEU A 62 -5.67 -4.28 -3.31
CA LEU A 62 -5.28 -3.31 -4.33
C LEU A 62 -4.16 -2.38 -3.83
N VAL A 63 -4.23 -1.92 -2.58
CA VAL A 63 -3.18 -1.13 -1.92
C VAL A 63 -1.87 -1.92 -1.84
N ALA A 64 -1.92 -3.18 -1.44
CA ALA A 64 -0.75 -4.05 -1.34
C ALA A 64 -0.11 -4.29 -2.72
N VAL A 65 -0.91 -4.66 -3.71
CA VAL A 65 -0.45 -4.91 -5.09
C VAL A 65 0.18 -3.63 -5.68
N SER A 66 -0.49 -2.49 -5.56
CA SER A 66 0.03 -1.20 -6.04
C SER A 66 1.38 -0.85 -5.41
N THR A 67 1.52 -1.08 -4.10
CA THR A 67 2.78 -0.84 -3.38
C THR A 67 3.90 -1.73 -3.90
N ILE A 68 3.62 -3.03 -4.09
CA ILE A 68 4.61 -4.01 -4.59
C ILE A 68 5.01 -3.67 -6.03
N VAL A 69 4.06 -3.38 -6.91
CA VAL A 69 4.33 -3.02 -8.31
C VAL A 69 5.21 -1.77 -8.38
N LEU A 70 4.86 -0.70 -7.68
CA LEU A 70 5.65 0.53 -7.66
C LEU A 70 7.05 0.31 -7.08
N TRP A 71 7.18 -0.53 -6.07
CA TRP A 71 8.49 -0.89 -5.51
C TRP A 71 9.35 -1.65 -6.52
N ILE A 72 8.79 -2.64 -7.23
CA ILE A 72 9.52 -3.42 -8.24
C ILE A 72 9.99 -2.50 -9.38
N LEU A 73 9.12 -1.61 -9.87
CA LEU A 73 9.43 -0.69 -10.97
C LEU A 73 10.47 0.37 -10.58
N ARG A 74 10.54 0.73 -9.30
CA ARG A 74 11.37 1.85 -8.81
C ARG A 74 12.58 1.41 -7.97
N ARG A 75 12.78 0.09 -7.79
CA ARG A 75 13.98 -0.40 -7.07
C ARG A 75 15.25 -0.08 -7.86
N PRO A 76 16.33 0.37 -7.20
CA PRO A 76 17.57 0.72 -7.87
C PRO A 76 18.24 -0.51 -8.49
N SER A 77 18.80 -0.35 -9.70
CA SER A 77 19.65 -1.34 -10.34
C SER A 77 21.02 -1.42 -9.62
N ARG A 78 21.83 -2.43 -9.97
CA ARG A 78 23.21 -2.54 -9.44
C ARG A 78 24.05 -1.30 -9.79
N MET A 79 23.92 -0.82 -11.04
CA MET A 79 24.63 0.34 -11.52
C MET A 79 24.21 1.62 -10.80
N GLN A 80 22.90 1.82 -10.60
CA GLN A 80 22.39 2.96 -9.83
C GLN A 80 22.85 2.94 -8.37
N ALA A 81 22.94 1.75 -7.76
CA ALA A 81 23.45 1.63 -6.41
C ALA A 81 24.94 1.97 -6.30
N SER A 82 25.77 1.62 -7.32
CA SER A 82 27.20 2.00 -7.35
C SER A 82 27.38 3.49 -7.57
N LEU A 83 26.60 4.11 -8.45
CA LEU A 83 26.61 5.56 -8.65
C LEU A 83 26.21 6.33 -7.39
N LEU A 84 25.17 5.88 -6.69
CA LEU A 84 24.76 6.46 -5.40
C LEU A 84 25.83 6.30 -4.32
N LEU A 85 26.60 5.21 -4.37
CA LEU A 85 27.72 4.98 -3.46
C LEU A 85 28.85 5.95 -3.76
N ASP A 86 29.21 6.10 -5.04
CA ASP A 86 30.27 7.02 -5.49
C ASP A 86 29.93 8.48 -5.16
N ASP A 87 28.70 8.90 -5.37
CA ASP A 87 28.22 10.26 -5.08
C ASP A 87 28.29 10.56 -3.57
N ARG A 88 27.77 9.66 -2.74
CA ARG A 88 27.75 9.84 -1.28
C ARG A 88 29.13 9.81 -0.62
N LEU A 89 30.03 8.98 -1.14
CA LEU A 89 31.37 8.80 -0.59
C LEU A 89 32.42 9.66 -1.31
N LYS A 90 32.02 10.42 -2.32
CA LYS A 90 32.87 11.25 -3.16
C LYS A 90 34.04 10.47 -3.76
N PHE A 91 33.79 9.25 -4.19
CA PHE A 91 34.83 8.36 -4.76
C PHE A 91 35.11 8.58 -6.24
N ARG A 92 34.60 9.64 -6.85
CA ARG A 92 34.87 9.98 -8.26
C ARG A 92 34.61 8.79 -9.20
N GLU A 93 33.43 8.20 -9.12
CA GLU A 93 32.94 7.13 -10.00
C GLU A 93 33.76 5.81 -9.99
N ARG A 94 34.59 5.56 -8.98
CA ARG A 94 35.45 4.37 -8.93
C ARG A 94 34.65 3.07 -8.80
N PHE A 95 33.53 3.05 -8.08
CA PHE A 95 32.70 1.86 -7.91
C PHE A 95 31.85 1.57 -9.15
N SER A 96 31.30 2.59 -9.78
CA SER A 96 30.58 2.45 -11.04
C SER A 96 31.49 2.01 -12.17
N THR A 97 32.70 2.58 -12.28
CA THR A 97 33.72 2.16 -13.22
C THR A 97 34.17 0.73 -12.98
N THR A 98 34.41 0.33 -11.73
CA THR A 98 34.74 -1.05 -11.38
C THR A 98 33.66 -2.03 -11.82
N LEU A 99 32.39 -1.65 -11.67
CA LEU A 99 31.27 -2.50 -12.09
C LEU A 99 31.17 -2.58 -13.63
N ALA A 100 31.50 -1.50 -14.34
CA ALA A 100 31.53 -1.46 -15.80
C ALA A 100 32.71 -2.25 -16.39
N LEU A 101 33.88 -2.21 -15.73
CA LEU A 101 35.09 -2.91 -16.13
C LEU A 101 35.17 -4.36 -15.60
N ALA A 102 34.19 -4.80 -14.86
CA ALA A 102 34.15 -6.16 -14.30
C ALA A 102 34.17 -7.21 -15.43
N GLY A 103 35.24 -7.97 -15.52
CA GLY A 103 35.45 -8.97 -16.59
C GLY A 103 36.35 -8.49 -17.74
N SER A 104 36.95 -7.32 -17.65
CA SER A 104 37.99 -6.86 -18.59
C SER A 104 39.34 -7.45 -18.21
N ASP A 105 40.08 -7.96 -19.20
CA ASP A 105 41.44 -8.51 -19.04
C ASP A 105 42.51 -7.43 -19.15
N ASP A 106 42.14 -6.15 -19.30
CA ASP A 106 43.06 -5.03 -19.37
C ASP A 106 43.81 -4.83 -18.03
N PRO A 107 45.15 -4.77 -17.99
CA PRO A 107 45.94 -4.56 -16.78
C PRO A 107 45.51 -3.30 -15.98
N PHE A 108 45.17 -2.20 -16.67
CA PHE A 108 44.69 -0.99 -16.01
C PHE A 108 43.33 -1.16 -15.37
N ALA A 109 42.41 -1.89 -16.03
CA ALA A 109 41.10 -2.24 -15.47
C ALA A 109 41.24 -3.10 -14.20
N ILE A 110 42.12 -4.10 -14.24
CA ILE A 110 42.43 -4.98 -13.10
C ILE A 110 43.01 -4.15 -11.93
N ALA A 111 43.93 -3.24 -12.18
CA ALA A 111 44.49 -2.37 -11.15
C ALA A 111 43.42 -1.47 -10.50
N ALA A 112 42.60 -0.81 -11.34
CA ALA A 112 41.48 0.03 -10.87
C ALA A 112 40.47 -0.76 -10.03
N CYS A 113 40.06 -1.95 -10.47
CA CYS A 113 39.17 -2.85 -9.72
C CYS A 113 39.79 -3.27 -8.38
N THR A 114 41.09 -3.58 -8.35
CA THR A 114 41.78 -4.01 -7.12
C THR A 114 41.80 -2.86 -6.09
N GLU A 115 42.07 -1.62 -6.53
CA GLU A 115 42.01 -0.46 -5.64
C GLU A 115 40.61 -0.22 -5.07
N ALA A 116 39.58 -0.32 -5.91
CA ALA A 116 38.21 -0.16 -5.50
C ALA A 116 37.79 -1.25 -4.49
N TYR A 117 38.23 -2.50 -4.68
CA TYR A 117 37.97 -3.61 -3.72
C TYR A 117 38.60 -3.35 -2.35
N LYS A 118 39.86 -2.90 -2.30
CA LYS A 118 40.53 -2.53 -1.05
C LYS A 118 39.80 -1.39 -0.31
N ARG A 119 39.32 -0.39 -1.05
CA ARG A 119 38.55 0.71 -0.46
C ARG A 119 37.17 0.25 0.03
N ALA A 120 36.52 -0.65 -0.71
CA ALA A 120 35.23 -1.21 -0.31
C ALA A 120 35.28 -1.93 1.07
N GLU A 121 36.39 -2.52 1.43
CA GLU A 121 36.55 -3.18 2.75
C GLU A 121 36.37 -2.22 3.92
N ARG A 122 36.77 -0.98 3.77
CA ARG A 122 36.72 0.07 4.82
C ARG A 122 35.36 0.75 4.91
N ILE A 123 34.43 0.52 3.97
CA ILE A 123 33.15 1.17 3.97
C ILE A 123 32.13 0.45 4.86
N SER A 124 31.42 1.21 5.68
CA SER A 124 30.24 0.75 6.42
C SER A 124 28.97 1.21 5.68
N PRO A 125 28.24 0.33 4.98
CA PRO A 125 27.01 0.69 4.29
C PRO A 125 25.93 1.26 5.21
N ALA A 126 25.96 0.87 6.49
CA ALA A 126 24.95 1.27 7.46
C ALA A 126 25.04 2.75 7.84
N SER A 127 26.25 3.29 7.98
CA SER A 127 26.46 4.69 8.38
C SER A 127 26.12 5.67 7.24
N HIS A 128 26.40 5.29 6.00
CA HIS A 128 26.21 6.17 4.84
C HIS A 128 24.82 6.08 4.22
N PHE A 129 24.11 4.95 4.41
CA PHE A 129 22.77 4.72 3.89
C PHE A 129 21.79 4.36 5.01
N PRO A 130 21.45 5.33 5.91
CA PRO A 130 20.47 5.09 6.97
C PRO A 130 19.08 4.87 6.36
N ILE A 131 18.31 3.96 6.95
CA ILE A 131 16.89 3.82 6.65
C ILE A 131 16.17 4.93 7.40
N LYS A 132 15.52 5.84 6.65
CA LYS A 132 14.80 6.98 7.23
C LYS A 132 13.31 6.88 6.89
N PRO A 133 12.42 7.15 7.86
CA PRO A 133 11.00 7.30 7.56
C PRO A 133 10.80 8.45 6.57
N SER A 134 9.93 8.27 5.59
CA SER A 134 9.63 9.32 4.63
C SER A 134 8.53 10.24 5.16
N ARG A 135 8.56 11.52 4.80
CA ARG A 135 7.50 12.48 5.14
C ARG A 135 6.13 12.04 4.64
N SER A 136 6.09 11.30 3.52
CA SER A 136 4.84 10.75 2.99
C SER A 136 4.18 9.75 3.95
N LEU A 137 4.95 9.03 4.76
CA LEU A 137 4.40 8.13 5.77
C LEU A 137 3.71 8.91 6.91
N ALA A 138 4.29 10.04 7.32
CA ALA A 138 3.68 10.92 8.33
C ALA A 138 2.34 11.50 7.84
N TYR A 139 2.27 11.96 6.59
CA TYR A 139 1.00 12.42 5.99
C TYR A 139 -0.03 11.29 5.90
N ALA A 140 0.40 10.09 5.48
CA ALA A 140 -0.49 8.94 5.43
C ALA A 140 -1.05 8.60 6.81
N SER A 141 -0.22 8.57 7.85
CA SER A 141 -0.68 8.29 9.22
C SER A 141 -1.68 9.32 9.72
N SER A 142 -1.46 10.62 9.44
CA SER A 142 -2.42 11.68 9.81
C SER A 142 -3.78 11.51 9.14
N ILE A 143 -3.80 11.17 7.84
CA ILE A 143 -5.05 10.91 7.11
C ILE A 143 -5.78 9.70 7.70
N TRP A 144 -5.06 8.62 8.00
CA TRP A 144 -5.68 7.41 8.57
C TRP A 144 -6.21 7.63 9.99
N VAL A 145 -5.52 8.40 10.82
CA VAL A 145 -6.02 8.80 12.14
C VAL A 145 -7.33 9.59 12.00
N LEU A 146 -7.42 10.49 11.02
CA LEU A 146 -8.62 11.25 10.74
C LEU A 146 -9.77 10.34 10.26
N VAL A 147 -9.50 9.38 9.37
CA VAL A 147 -10.49 8.39 8.91
C VAL A 147 -11.04 7.59 10.09
N VAL A 148 -10.16 7.06 10.95
CA VAL A 148 -10.57 6.33 12.16
C VAL A 148 -11.36 7.21 13.09
N GLY A 149 -10.94 8.47 13.30
CA GLY A 149 -11.68 9.44 14.10
C GLY A 149 -13.10 9.65 13.59
N ILE A 150 -13.30 9.86 12.29
CA ILE A 150 -14.63 10.02 11.70
C ILE A 150 -15.47 8.76 11.87
N VAL A 151 -14.89 7.57 11.65
CA VAL A 151 -15.61 6.30 11.80
C VAL A 151 -16.10 6.11 13.24
N LEU A 152 -15.27 6.45 14.25
CA LEU A 152 -15.60 6.23 15.67
C LEU A 152 -16.50 7.32 16.25
N PHE A 153 -16.28 8.58 15.90
CA PHE A 153 -16.94 9.72 16.57
C PHE A 153 -18.13 10.28 15.78
N MET A 154 -18.21 10.05 14.46
CA MET A 154 -19.29 10.63 13.65
C MET A 154 -20.47 9.64 13.55
N PRO A 155 -21.64 9.95 14.15
CA PRO A 155 -22.85 9.14 13.97
C PRO A 155 -23.32 9.23 12.50
N GLN A 156 -24.01 8.18 12.03
CA GLN A 156 -24.64 8.20 10.71
C GLN A 156 -25.77 9.24 10.71
N LYS A 157 -25.68 10.23 9.82
CA LYS A 157 -26.73 11.23 9.60
C LYS A 157 -27.39 10.98 8.26
N ASP A 158 -28.68 10.67 8.28
CA ASP A 158 -29.49 10.49 7.08
C ASP A 158 -29.96 11.84 6.53
N LEU A 159 -29.06 12.54 5.79
CA LEU A 159 -29.37 13.86 5.23
C LEU A 159 -30.35 13.81 4.06
N LEU A 160 -30.50 12.69 3.39
CA LEU A 160 -31.34 12.52 2.21
C LEU A 160 -32.53 11.57 2.44
N GLY A 161 -32.76 11.10 3.67
CA GLY A 161 -33.90 10.26 4.00
C GLY A 161 -33.84 8.85 3.43
N PHE A 162 -32.70 8.40 2.91
CA PHE A 162 -32.54 7.05 2.31
C PHE A 162 -32.77 5.93 3.31
N LEU A 163 -32.29 6.07 4.54
CA LEU A 163 -32.54 5.08 5.61
C LEU A 163 -34.02 5.01 6.01
N LYS A 164 -34.68 6.16 6.03
CA LYS A 164 -36.10 6.23 6.33
C LYS A 164 -36.92 5.53 5.25
N ASN A 165 -36.57 5.77 3.98
CA ASN A 165 -37.23 5.12 2.84
C ASN A 165 -36.96 3.61 2.80
N GLN A 166 -35.71 3.15 3.07
CA GLN A 166 -35.41 1.72 3.14
C GLN A 166 -36.17 1.02 4.26
N LYS A 167 -36.20 1.61 5.46
CA LYS A 167 -37.00 1.05 6.59
C LYS A 167 -38.49 0.99 6.30
N GLN A 168 -39.02 2.00 5.60
CA GLN A 168 -40.44 1.97 5.17
C GLN A 168 -40.70 0.88 4.14
N GLN A 169 -39.83 0.70 3.15
CA GLN A 169 -39.93 -0.38 2.17
C GLN A 169 -39.81 -1.77 2.82
N GLU A 170 -38.87 -1.96 3.75
CA GLU A 170 -38.76 -3.23 4.49
C GLU A 170 -40.01 -3.53 5.34
N GLN A 171 -40.56 -2.52 5.97
CA GLN A 171 -41.81 -2.65 6.72
C GLN A 171 -42.98 -2.98 5.80
N GLN A 172 -43.12 -2.34 4.66
CA GLN A 172 -44.15 -2.66 3.68
C GLN A 172 -44.00 -4.09 3.13
N VAL A 173 -42.77 -4.52 2.79
CA VAL A 173 -42.51 -5.89 2.34
C VAL A 173 -42.84 -6.93 3.44
N LYS A 174 -42.54 -6.62 4.70
CA LYS A 174 -42.92 -7.51 5.82
C LYS A 174 -44.43 -7.60 5.98
N GLN A 175 -45.15 -6.47 5.96
CA GLN A 175 -46.60 -6.45 6.04
C GLN A 175 -47.28 -7.19 4.88
N VAL A 176 -46.75 -7.02 3.65
CA VAL A 176 -47.27 -7.78 2.51
C VAL A 176 -47.02 -9.29 2.65
N LYS A 177 -45.85 -9.69 3.15
CA LYS A 177 -45.55 -11.11 3.39
C LYS A 177 -46.45 -11.71 4.48
N GLU A 178 -46.72 -11.00 5.56
CA GLU A 178 -47.63 -11.43 6.63
C GLU A 178 -49.04 -11.53 6.09
N ALA A 179 -49.54 -10.54 5.36
CA ALA A 179 -50.86 -10.58 4.75
C ALA A 179 -51.02 -11.75 3.75
N VAL A 180 -50.00 -12.03 2.95
CA VAL A 180 -50.00 -13.18 2.02
C VAL A 180 -50.01 -14.51 2.78
N ALA A 181 -49.28 -14.60 3.90
CA ALA A 181 -49.27 -15.80 4.74
C ALA A 181 -50.67 -16.05 5.35
N ASP A 182 -51.32 -15.02 5.90
CA ASP A 182 -52.66 -15.09 6.45
C ASP A 182 -53.70 -15.48 5.39
N VAL A 183 -53.63 -14.91 4.18
CA VAL A 183 -54.52 -15.29 3.06
C VAL A 183 -54.31 -16.74 2.66
N ASN A 184 -53.07 -17.24 2.63
CA ASN A 184 -52.78 -18.63 2.32
C ASN A 184 -53.29 -19.61 3.41
N GLU A 185 -53.28 -19.22 4.67
CA GLU A 185 -53.75 -20.00 5.77
C GLU A 185 -55.29 -20.09 5.72
N VAL A 186 -55.98 -18.97 5.48
CA VAL A 186 -57.44 -18.94 5.26
C VAL A 186 -57.83 -19.74 4.03
N ALA A 187 -57.12 -19.64 2.92
CA ALA A 187 -57.38 -20.43 1.73
C ALA A 187 -57.22 -21.95 1.96
N LYS A 188 -56.27 -22.33 2.79
CA LYS A 188 -56.05 -23.74 3.18
C LYS A 188 -57.17 -24.25 4.09
N SER A 189 -57.63 -23.44 5.05
CA SER A 189 -58.73 -23.79 5.93
C SER A 189 -60.08 -23.92 5.19
N VAL A 190 -60.32 -23.01 4.22
CA VAL A 190 -61.52 -23.09 3.36
C VAL A 190 -61.50 -24.35 2.48
N LYS A 191 -60.33 -24.71 1.90
CA LYS A 191 -60.20 -25.97 1.15
C LYS A 191 -60.48 -27.22 1.97
N LEU A 192 -60.10 -27.22 3.25
CA LEU A 192 -60.33 -28.33 4.16
C LEU A 192 -61.80 -28.41 4.61
N ALA A 193 -62.58 -27.31 4.62
CA ALA A 193 -63.96 -27.25 4.98
C ALA A 193 -64.94 -27.63 3.83
N VAL A 194 -64.46 -27.60 2.59
CA VAL A 194 -65.22 -27.88 1.36
C VAL A 194 -65.10 -29.36 0.93
N ASN A 195 -64.13 -30.11 1.46
CA ASN A 195 -63.94 -31.55 1.22
C ASN A 195 -64.52 -32.38 2.38
#